data_45c74c11b3e8f123918d83b5a9774610
#
_entry.id   45c74c11b3e8f123918d83b5a9774610
#
_cell.length_a   1.000
_cell.length_b   1.000
_cell.length_c   1.000
_cell.angle_alpha   90.00
_cell.angle_beta   90.00
_cell.angle_gamma   90.00
#
_symmetry.space_group_name_H-M   'P 1'
#
loop_
_entity.id
_entity.type
_entity.pdbx_description
1 polymer ?
#
loop_
_entity_poly.entity_id
_entity_poly.type
_entity_poly.pdbx_seq_one_letter_code
_entity_poly.pdbx_strand_id
1 'polypeptide(L)'
;MHPSEEQFWSLVSLDLAGEATPEQKTELAQLLRANPDWNLRLELYTNLYKSRPKQTPVDESNFSRHLQRLSNHLSEPTLQYEKHPKIRKPWIAAAAAVLLAAAAIYLLKPTTPNNESNTVTTRPGSRSKVQLPDGTTVWLNADSRLSYKVNNTGRDVELTGEAYFDVAKDKDHPFRVHTSTVDVLVLGTTFNLRSYSKEYNTETSLFQGSVEVTLRNNPDKKIILHPEEKITVHNNEAVVTSIKKPEPDADQPLITVGRIHRQQKDSSIIETLWTKNQLYFDDRTLEEVGFMLERWFGVHVTITDDNLKLRRFTGNFEEESLPEVLEALRISSDFHYTIRKKEVIITP
;
A
#
# COMPACT_ATOMS: atom_id res chain seq x y z
N MET A 1 13.85 17.90 8.14
CA MET A 1 13.80 19.13 7.31
C MET A 1 15.21 19.62 7.09
N HIS A 2 15.55 20.05 5.89
CA HIS A 2 16.86 20.64 5.59
C HIS A 2 16.92 22.04 6.22
N PRO A 3 18.03 22.51 6.83
CA PRO A 3 18.09 23.82 7.49
C PRO A 3 17.62 25.00 6.61
N SER A 4 17.81 24.91 5.30
CA SER A 4 17.34 25.87 4.31
C SER A 4 15.81 25.89 4.10
N GLU A 5 15.11 24.82 4.41
CA GLU A 5 13.65 24.71 4.27
C GLU A 5 12.91 25.33 5.47
N GLU A 6 13.44 25.24 6.68
CA GLU A 6 12.91 25.96 7.85
C GLU A 6 13.03 27.47 7.69
N GLN A 7 14.17 27.91 7.21
CA GLN A 7 14.45 29.33 6.94
C GLN A 7 13.48 29.88 5.86
N PHE A 8 13.24 29.11 4.80
CA PHE A 8 12.28 29.48 3.77
C PHE A 8 10.87 29.67 4.35
N TRP A 9 10.35 28.73 5.12
CA TRP A 9 8.99 28.85 5.68
C TRP A 9 8.87 29.98 6.70
N SER A 10 9.91 30.26 7.47
CA SER A 10 9.97 31.42 8.36
C SER A 10 9.85 32.74 7.60
N LEU A 11 10.61 32.89 6.51
CA LEU A 11 10.56 34.10 5.67
C LEU A 11 9.22 34.26 4.94
N VAL A 12 8.62 33.16 4.47
CA VAL A 12 7.29 33.15 3.85
C VAL A 12 6.21 33.61 4.85
N SER A 13 6.28 33.15 6.10
CA SER A 13 5.30 33.55 7.12
C SER A 13 5.37 35.04 7.44
N LEU A 14 6.57 35.62 7.53
CA LEU A 14 6.79 37.05 7.76
C LEU A 14 6.32 37.90 6.57
N ASP A 15 6.57 37.44 5.36
CA ASP A 15 6.13 38.17 4.15
C ASP A 15 4.61 38.18 3.98
N LEU A 16 3.94 37.04 4.26
CA LEU A 16 2.49 36.96 4.21
C LEU A 16 1.79 37.72 5.35
N ALA A 17 2.45 37.88 6.49
CA ALA A 17 1.98 38.71 7.59
C ALA A 17 2.19 40.22 7.31
N GLY A 18 3.01 40.56 6.33
CA GLY A 18 3.40 41.97 6.03
C GLY A 18 4.48 42.52 6.96
N GLU A 19 5.16 41.65 7.72
CA GLU A 19 6.17 41.98 8.73
C GLU A 19 7.60 41.81 8.24
N ALA A 20 7.80 41.31 7.00
CA ALA A 20 9.12 41.04 6.44
C ALA A 20 9.88 42.34 6.10
N THR A 21 11.14 42.43 6.55
CA THR A 21 12.04 43.52 6.21
C THR A 21 12.49 43.45 4.73
N PRO A 22 13.01 44.56 4.14
CA PRO A 22 13.51 44.55 2.75
C PRO A 22 14.64 43.52 2.52
N GLU A 23 15.49 43.33 3.51
CA GLU A 23 16.57 42.32 3.47
C GLU A 23 16.01 40.90 3.44
N GLN A 24 15.01 40.62 4.29
CA GLN A 24 14.34 39.31 4.35
C GLN A 24 13.59 38.97 3.06
N LYS A 25 12.99 39.97 2.39
CA LYS A 25 12.37 39.79 1.07
C LYS A 25 13.40 39.46 0.00
N THR A 26 14.58 40.09 0.07
CA THR A 26 15.67 39.79 -0.86
C THR A 26 16.21 38.38 -0.65
N GLU A 27 16.34 37.95 0.59
CA GLU A 27 16.77 36.61 0.97
C GLU A 27 15.75 35.53 0.51
N LEU A 28 14.44 35.78 0.70
CA LEU A 28 13.38 34.91 0.20
C LEU A 28 13.45 34.75 -1.32
N ALA A 29 13.69 35.88 -2.05
CA ALA A 29 13.82 35.84 -3.49
C ALA A 29 15.06 35.07 -3.97
N GLN A 30 16.16 35.09 -3.21
CA GLN A 30 17.36 34.31 -3.50
C GLN A 30 17.10 32.79 -3.29
N LEU A 31 16.41 32.41 -2.20
CA LEU A 31 16.05 31.03 -1.91
C LEU A 31 15.12 30.45 -2.98
N LEU A 32 14.16 31.25 -3.49
CA LEU A 32 13.26 30.83 -4.57
C LEU A 32 13.98 30.67 -5.92
N ARG A 33 15.00 31.47 -6.19
CA ARG A 33 15.85 31.30 -7.38
C ARG A 33 16.72 30.07 -7.31
N ALA A 34 17.23 29.76 -6.12
CA ALA A 34 18.04 28.56 -5.89
C ALA A 34 17.22 27.26 -5.92
N ASN A 35 15.91 27.34 -5.61
CA ASN A 35 15.02 26.19 -5.53
C ASN A 35 13.69 26.44 -6.29
N PRO A 36 13.67 26.32 -7.62
CA PRO A 36 12.49 26.64 -8.44
C PRO A 36 11.22 25.89 -8.06
N ASP A 37 11.33 24.68 -7.53
CA ASP A 37 10.21 23.84 -7.10
C ASP A 37 9.43 24.44 -5.91
N TRP A 38 10.03 25.36 -5.17
CA TRP A 38 9.39 26.02 -4.02
C TRP A 38 8.38 27.10 -4.45
N ASN A 39 8.43 27.59 -5.68
CA ASN A 39 7.48 28.56 -6.20
C ASN A 39 6.04 28.03 -6.19
N LEU A 40 5.84 26.77 -6.59
CA LEU A 40 4.51 26.13 -6.56
C LEU A 40 3.98 26.01 -5.14
N ARG A 41 4.84 25.66 -4.18
CA ARG A 41 4.47 25.55 -2.76
C ARG A 41 4.10 26.91 -2.17
N LEU A 42 4.84 27.97 -2.52
CA LEU A 42 4.56 29.35 -2.11
C LEU A 42 3.21 29.83 -2.66
N GLU A 43 2.90 29.54 -3.91
CA GLU A 43 1.64 29.92 -4.55
C GLU A 43 0.43 29.26 -3.85
N LEU A 44 0.51 27.95 -3.59
CA LEU A 44 -0.51 27.21 -2.88
C LEU A 44 -0.75 27.77 -1.46
N TYR A 45 0.33 28.08 -0.73
CA TYR A 45 0.24 28.62 0.63
C TYR A 45 -0.34 30.05 0.64
N THR A 46 0.06 30.86 -0.32
CA THR A 46 -0.46 32.25 -0.49
C THR A 46 -1.96 32.25 -0.79
N ASN A 47 -2.43 31.34 -1.62
CA ASN A 47 -3.86 31.18 -1.94
C ASN A 47 -4.66 30.71 -0.72
N LEU A 48 -4.14 29.78 0.08
CA LEU A 48 -4.74 29.34 1.33
C LEU A 48 -4.78 30.45 2.38
N TYR A 49 -3.73 31.26 2.48
CA TYR A 49 -3.68 32.38 3.43
C TYR A 49 -4.66 33.49 3.07
N LYS A 50 -4.77 33.84 1.78
CA LYS A 50 -5.72 34.85 1.27
C LYS A 50 -7.18 34.42 1.35
N SER A 51 -7.47 33.13 1.37
CA SER A 51 -8.83 32.59 1.52
C SER A 51 -9.34 32.53 2.96
N ARG A 52 -8.51 32.86 3.96
CA ARG A 52 -8.97 33.00 5.35
C ARG A 52 -9.92 34.21 5.47
N PRO A 53 -11.12 34.04 6.02
CA PRO A 53 -11.99 35.19 6.29
C PRO A 53 -11.24 36.15 7.22
N LYS A 54 -11.16 37.44 6.81
CA LYS A 54 -10.60 38.51 7.65
C LYS A 54 -11.38 38.51 8.96
N GLN A 55 -10.70 38.28 10.07
CA GLN A 55 -11.27 38.54 11.39
C GLN A 55 -11.55 40.04 11.44
N THR A 56 -12.84 40.40 11.40
CA THR A 56 -13.27 41.77 11.70
C THR A 56 -12.86 42.07 13.13
N PRO A 57 -12.28 43.26 13.44
CA PRO A 57 -11.98 43.65 14.79
C PRO A 57 -13.30 43.58 15.61
N VAL A 58 -13.23 42.92 16.75
CA VAL A 58 -14.35 42.91 17.69
C VAL A 58 -14.59 44.35 18.10
N ASP A 59 -15.74 44.90 17.71
CA ASP A 59 -16.13 46.26 18.10
C ASP A 59 -16.41 46.28 19.62
N GLU A 60 -15.44 46.78 20.40
CA GLU A 60 -15.50 46.91 21.86
C GLU A 60 -16.76 47.66 22.33
N SER A 61 -17.32 48.53 21.47
CA SER A 61 -18.55 49.28 21.77
C SER A 61 -19.79 48.36 21.81
N ASN A 62 -19.78 47.29 21.05
CA ASN A 62 -20.89 46.30 21.07
C ASN A 62 -20.76 45.34 22.28
N PHE A 63 -19.52 44.98 22.63
CA PHE A 63 -19.27 44.16 23.81
C PHE A 63 -19.69 44.85 25.12
N SER A 64 -19.33 46.14 25.25
CA SER A 64 -19.70 46.97 26.41
C SER A 64 -21.22 47.13 26.54
N ARG A 65 -21.97 47.32 25.43
CA ARG A 65 -23.43 47.38 25.40
C ARG A 65 -24.09 46.04 25.78
N HIS A 66 -23.51 44.93 25.41
CA HIS A 66 -23.98 43.61 25.83
C HIS A 66 -23.77 43.35 27.33
N LEU A 67 -22.62 43.74 27.88
CA LEU A 67 -22.35 43.64 29.30
C LEU A 67 -23.31 44.54 30.12
N GLN A 68 -23.63 45.76 29.65
CA GLN A 68 -24.54 46.67 30.32
C GLN A 68 -26.00 46.18 30.27
N ARG A 69 -26.41 45.46 29.23
CA ARG A 69 -27.72 44.77 29.18
C ARG A 69 -27.76 43.58 30.12
N LEU A 70 -26.71 42.82 30.28
CA LEU A 70 -26.61 41.72 31.23
C LEU A 70 -26.62 42.21 32.69
N SER A 71 -25.93 43.31 33.00
CA SER A 71 -25.92 43.90 34.36
C SER A 71 -27.28 44.46 34.76
N ASN A 72 -28.05 45.01 33.80
CA ASN A 72 -29.42 45.52 34.08
C ASN A 72 -30.45 44.38 34.28
N HIS A 73 -30.17 43.16 33.81
CA HIS A 73 -31.00 41.99 34.11
C HIS A 73 -30.58 41.24 35.36
N LEU A 74 -29.45 41.60 35.97
CA LEU A 74 -28.95 41.04 37.23
C LEU A 74 -29.28 41.92 38.45
N SER A 75 -30.23 42.87 38.34
CA SER A 75 -30.78 43.55 39.50
C SER A 75 -31.40 42.53 40.41
N GLU A 76 -30.83 42.38 41.58
CA GLU A 76 -31.18 41.36 42.58
C GLU A 76 -32.66 41.41 42.94
N PRO A 77 -33.43 40.33 42.77
CA PRO A 77 -34.65 40.17 43.52
C PRO A 77 -34.25 39.86 44.97
N THR A 78 -34.63 40.72 45.88
CA THR A 78 -34.59 40.43 47.33
C THR A 78 -35.37 39.15 47.61
N LEU A 79 -34.61 38.03 47.68
CA LEU A 79 -35.19 36.74 48.05
C LEU A 79 -35.60 36.78 49.51
N GLN A 80 -36.88 36.97 49.74
CA GLN A 80 -37.48 36.56 51.01
C GLN A 80 -37.31 35.04 51.13
N TYR A 81 -36.49 34.64 52.08
CA TYR A 81 -36.24 33.26 52.41
C TYR A 81 -37.42 32.63 53.10
N GLU A 82 -38.39 32.11 52.34
CA GLU A 82 -39.37 31.18 52.86
C GLU A 82 -38.70 29.82 53.10
N LYS A 83 -38.68 29.37 54.34
CA LYS A 83 -38.22 28.05 54.74
C LYS A 83 -39.13 26.98 54.11
N HIS A 84 -38.78 26.54 52.87
CA HIS A 84 -39.42 25.36 52.31
C HIS A 84 -38.91 24.09 53.03
N PRO A 85 -39.82 23.14 53.33
CA PRO A 85 -39.43 21.87 53.93
C PRO A 85 -38.46 21.17 53.02
N LYS A 86 -37.35 20.63 53.57
CA LYS A 86 -36.35 19.85 52.85
C LYS A 86 -36.99 18.58 52.29
N ILE A 87 -37.58 18.64 51.13
CA ILE A 87 -37.98 17.45 50.37
C ILE A 87 -36.67 16.81 49.88
N ARG A 88 -36.24 15.78 50.60
CA ARG A 88 -35.20 14.88 50.12
C ARG A 88 -35.74 14.16 48.88
N LYS A 89 -35.48 14.71 47.70
CA LYS A 89 -35.86 14.06 46.45
C LYS A 89 -34.76 13.00 46.08
N PRO A 90 -34.93 11.72 46.44
CA PRO A 90 -33.95 10.68 46.13
C PRO A 90 -33.77 10.53 44.62
N TRP A 91 -34.69 11.04 43.83
CA TRP A 91 -34.68 11.00 42.36
C TRP A 91 -33.58 11.83 41.72
N ILE A 92 -33.16 12.96 42.36
CA ILE A 92 -32.06 13.79 41.83
C ILE A 92 -30.72 13.05 42.01
N ALA A 93 -30.56 12.36 43.15
CA ALA A 93 -29.38 11.53 43.37
C ALA A 93 -29.35 10.32 42.43
N ALA A 94 -30.52 9.72 42.16
CA ALA A 94 -30.65 8.62 41.18
C ALA A 94 -30.35 9.10 39.74
N ALA A 95 -30.86 10.28 39.34
CA ALA A 95 -30.57 10.85 38.04
C ALA A 95 -29.06 11.18 37.85
N ALA A 96 -28.42 11.74 38.89
CA ALA A 96 -27.00 12.01 38.88
C ALA A 96 -26.15 10.70 38.80
N ALA A 97 -26.58 9.66 39.52
CA ALA A 97 -25.93 8.34 39.46
C ALA A 97 -26.04 7.70 38.06
N VAL A 98 -27.20 7.82 37.40
CA VAL A 98 -27.43 7.34 36.03
C VAL A 98 -26.58 8.11 35.04
N LEU A 99 -26.45 9.43 35.16
CA LEU A 99 -25.59 10.25 34.30
C LEU A 99 -24.12 9.93 34.51
N LEU A 100 -23.66 9.71 35.75
CA LEU A 100 -22.29 9.30 36.03
C LEU A 100 -22.00 7.89 35.51
N ALA A 101 -22.95 6.95 35.65
CA ALA A 101 -22.84 5.62 35.08
C ALA A 101 -22.80 5.65 33.54
N ALA A 102 -23.65 6.48 32.92
CA ALA A 102 -23.63 6.66 31.46
C ALA A 102 -22.32 7.31 30.97
N ALA A 103 -21.80 8.30 31.70
CA ALA A 103 -20.50 8.91 31.43
C ALA A 103 -19.34 7.92 31.63
N ALA A 104 -19.40 7.11 32.70
CA ALA A 104 -18.41 6.06 32.92
C ALA A 104 -18.45 4.97 31.81
N ILE A 105 -19.65 4.55 31.40
CA ILE A 105 -19.81 3.60 30.27
C ILE A 105 -19.30 4.21 28.96
N TYR A 106 -19.53 5.52 28.75
CA TYR A 106 -19.03 6.23 27.57
C TYR A 106 -17.51 6.36 27.56
N LEU A 107 -16.89 6.66 28.70
CA LEU A 107 -15.44 6.80 28.87
C LEU A 107 -14.72 5.43 28.91
N LEU A 108 -15.42 4.38 29.41
CA LEU A 108 -14.90 3.01 29.44
C LEU A 108 -15.25 2.20 28.20
N LYS A 109 -15.99 2.78 27.23
CA LYS A 109 -16.13 2.12 25.93
C LYS A 109 -14.75 1.84 25.39
N PRO A 110 -14.36 0.55 25.22
CA PRO A 110 -13.12 0.26 24.54
C PRO A 110 -13.23 0.93 23.18
N THR A 111 -12.34 1.87 22.89
CA THR A 111 -12.13 2.33 21.53
C THR A 111 -11.72 1.07 20.77
N THR A 112 -12.66 0.46 20.07
CA THR A 112 -12.30 -0.60 19.12
C THR A 112 -11.26 0.04 18.21
N PRO A 113 -10.02 -0.50 18.18
CA PRO A 113 -9.03 0.01 17.25
C PRO A 113 -9.70 -0.04 15.88
N ASN A 114 -9.70 1.10 15.19
CA ASN A 114 -10.25 1.20 13.85
C ASN A 114 -9.43 0.25 12.98
N ASN A 115 -9.89 -0.98 12.84
CA ASN A 115 -9.22 -2.07 12.11
C ASN A 115 -9.47 -1.88 10.61
N GLU A 116 -9.37 -0.63 10.14
CA GLU A 116 -9.44 -0.35 8.72
C GLU A 116 -8.23 -0.96 8.04
N SER A 117 -8.48 -2.06 7.34
CA SER A 117 -7.50 -2.60 6.41
C SER A 117 -7.46 -1.70 5.18
N ASN A 118 -6.32 -1.07 4.95
CA ASN A 118 -6.09 -0.34 3.71
C ASN A 118 -5.81 -1.36 2.60
N THR A 119 -6.43 -1.17 1.45
CA THR A 119 -6.25 -2.06 0.31
C THR A 119 -5.79 -1.28 -0.92
N VAL A 120 -4.73 -1.76 -1.54
CA VAL A 120 -4.22 -1.27 -2.82
C VAL A 120 -4.39 -2.38 -3.85
N THR A 121 -4.95 -2.05 -5.01
CA THR A 121 -5.17 -3.01 -6.09
C THR A 121 -4.64 -2.43 -7.40
N THR A 122 -3.92 -3.23 -8.15
CA THR A 122 -3.48 -2.93 -9.51
C THR A 122 -4.32 -3.70 -10.53
N ARG A 123 -4.62 -3.05 -11.65
CA ARG A 123 -5.28 -3.71 -12.78
C ARG A 123 -4.26 -4.40 -13.67
N PRO A 124 -4.66 -5.36 -14.52
CA PRO A 124 -3.83 -5.82 -15.61
C PRO A 124 -3.28 -4.65 -16.43
N GLY A 125 -2.00 -4.69 -16.80
CA GLY A 125 -1.27 -3.62 -17.48
C GLY A 125 -0.80 -2.48 -16.58
N SER A 126 -1.09 -2.49 -15.28
CA SER A 126 -0.75 -1.40 -14.35
C SER A 126 0.08 -1.89 -13.17
N ARG A 127 1.02 -1.10 -12.72
CA ARG A 127 1.82 -1.33 -11.52
C ARG A 127 1.72 -0.14 -10.59
N SER A 128 2.01 -0.34 -9.31
CA SER A 128 1.94 0.73 -8.31
C SER A 128 3.12 0.64 -7.35
N LYS A 129 3.58 1.79 -6.87
CA LYS A 129 4.53 1.89 -5.76
C LYS A 129 3.80 2.51 -4.58
N VAL A 130 3.86 1.86 -3.42
CA VAL A 130 3.17 2.27 -2.21
C VAL A 130 4.16 2.33 -1.07
N GLN A 131 4.08 3.37 -0.25
CA GLN A 131 4.78 3.44 1.02
C GLN A 131 3.78 3.17 2.14
N LEU A 132 4.06 2.17 2.96
CA LEU A 132 3.25 1.80 4.12
C LEU A 132 3.56 2.74 5.30
N PRO A 133 2.66 2.85 6.30
CA PRO A 133 2.83 3.74 7.45
C PRO A 133 4.08 3.46 8.29
N ASP A 134 4.61 2.22 8.25
CA ASP A 134 5.83 1.81 8.94
C ASP A 134 7.13 2.19 8.20
N GLY A 135 7.01 2.87 7.05
CA GLY A 135 8.13 3.23 6.18
C GLY A 135 8.51 2.16 5.16
N THR A 136 7.90 0.98 5.19
CA THR A 136 8.10 -0.08 4.21
C THR A 136 7.66 0.40 2.83
N THR A 137 8.48 0.15 1.81
CA THR A 137 8.13 0.43 0.42
C THR A 137 7.76 -0.86 -0.30
N VAL A 138 6.62 -0.86 -0.99
CA VAL A 138 6.12 -1.99 -1.76
C VAL A 138 5.91 -1.58 -3.21
N TRP A 139 6.51 -2.31 -4.15
CA TRP A 139 6.15 -2.25 -5.56
C TRP A 139 5.18 -3.38 -5.83
N LEU A 140 4.02 -3.06 -6.35
CA LEU A 140 2.94 -4.00 -6.64
C LEU A 140 2.85 -4.19 -8.15
N ASN A 141 3.01 -5.44 -8.60
CA ASN A 141 2.95 -5.79 -10.02
C ASN A 141 1.50 -5.74 -10.54
N ALA A 142 1.31 -5.96 -11.83
CA ALA A 142 0.00 -5.96 -12.47
C ALA A 142 -0.90 -7.09 -11.92
N ASP A 143 -2.21 -6.86 -11.90
CA ASP A 143 -3.23 -7.79 -11.42
C ASP A 143 -2.95 -8.31 -10.00
N SER A 144 -2.60 -7.38 -9.09
CA SER A 144 -2.22 -7.71 -7.73
C SER A 144 -3.02 -6.90 -6.72
N ARG A 145 -3.22 -7.48 -5.54
CA ARG A 145 -3.93 -6.89 -4.42
C ARG A 145 -3.11 -7.01 -3.15
N LEU A 146 -2.89 -5.88 -2.49
CA LEU A 146 -2.22 -5.76 -1.21
C LEU A 146 -3.20 -5.18 -0.20
N SER A 147 -3.53 -5.91 0.85
CA SER A 147 -4.27 -5.40 2.01
C SER A 147 -3.34 -5.35 3.20
N TYR A 148 -3.30 -4.25 3.94
CA TYR A 148 -2.39 -4.12 5.06
C TYR A 148 -3.05 -3.51 6.29
N LYS A 149 -2.63 -3.98 7.46
CA LYS A 149 -2.96 -3.45 8.77
C LYS A 149 -1.66 -3.18 9.50
N VAL A 150 -1.50 -1.96 9.99
CA VAL A 150 -0.37 -1.60 10.83
C VAL A 150 -0.93 -1.23 12.20
N ASN A 151 -0.50 -1.94 13.22
CA ASN A 151 -0.91 -1.72 14.60
C ASN A 151 0.29 -1.83 15.55
N ASN A 152 0.09 -1.59 16.83
CA ASN A 152 1.16 -1.61 17.83
C ASN A 152 1.76 -3.01 18.10
N THR A 153 1.18 -4.08 17.57
CA THR A 153 1.60 -5.47 17.84
C THR A 153 2.22 -6.16 16.63
N GLY A 154 2.10 -5.57 15.43
CA GLY A 154 2.64 -6.16 14.22
C GLY A 154 2.27 -5.40 12.96
N ARG A 155 2.86 -5.83 11.88
CA ARG A 155 2.72 -5.30 10.53
C ARG A 155 2.23 -6.43 9.63
N ASP A 156 0.91 -6.62 9.58
CA ASP A 156 0.29 -7.73 8.87
C ASP A 156 -0.21 -7.27 7.49
N VAL A 157 0.15 -8.03 6.47
CA VAL A 157 -0.14 -7.75 5.06
C VAL A 157 -0.69 -9.01 4.40
N GLU A 158 -1.75 -8.87 3.62
CA GLU A 158 -2.28 -9.92 2.75
C GLU A 158 -1.94 -9.60 1.29
N LEU A 159 -1.35 -10.55 0.58
CA LEU A 159 -0.98 -10.41 -0.83
C LEU A 159 -1.67 -11.48 -1.67
N THR A 160 -2.30 -11.03 -2.76
CA THR A 160 -2.65 -11.87 -3.92
C THR A 160 -2.02 -11.23 -5.15
N GLY A 161 -1.19 -11.96 -5.89
CA GLY A 161 -0.44 -11.42 -7.00
C GLY A 161 1.06 -11.38 -6.73
N GLU A 162 1.75 -10.35 -7.19
CA GLU A 162 3.20 -10.23 -7.05
C GLU A 162 3.59 -8.85 -6.50
N ALA A 163 4.48 -8.86 -5.52
CA ALA A 163 5.02 -7.64 -4.93
C ALA A 163 6.50 -7.78 -4.56
N TYR A 164 7.23 -6.69 -4.79
CA TYR A 164 8.58 -6.51 -4.29
C TYR A 164 8.51 -5.64 -3.04
N PHE A 165 9.08 -6.13 -1.96
CA PHE A 165 9.08 -5.51 -0.65
C PHE A 165 10.47 -5.01 -0.29
N ASP A 166 10.57 -3.77 0.13
CA ASP A 166 11.71 -3.20 0.85
C ASP A 166 11.23 -2.83 2.25
N VAL A 167 11.36 -3.79 3.17
CA VAL A 167 10.75 -3.72 4.49
C VAL A 167 11.63 -2.92 5.44
N ALA A 168 11.03 -1.92 6.09
CA ALA A 168 11.69 -1.14 7.13
C ALA A 168 12.16 -2.03 8.28
N LYS A 169 13.40 -1.82 8.74
CA LYS A 169 14.03 -2.62 9.83
C LYS A 169 13.34 -2.32 11.15
N ASP A 170 12.70 -3.33 11.71
CA ASP A 170 12.11 -3.30 13.06
C ASP A 170 12.07 -4.73 13.61
N LYS A 171 12.88 -5.00 14.62
CA LYS A 171 13.00 -6.33 15.26
C LYS A 171 11.90 -6.60 16.26
N ASP A 172 11.33 -5.54 16.83
CA ASP A 172 10.33 -5.64 17.89
C ASP A 172 8.93 -5.87 17.30
N HIS A 173 8.68 -5.41 16.06
CA HIS A 173 7.43 -5.58 15.34
C HIS A 173 7.68 -6.33 14.02
N PRO A 174 7.58 -7.66 14.00
CA PRO A 174 7.76 -8.46 12.80
C PRO A 174 6.78 -8.07 11.69
N PHE A 175 7.28 -8.07 10.44
CA PHE A 175 6.46 -7.87 9.25
C PHE A 175 6.02 -9.24 8.71
N ARG A 176 4.71 -9.42 8.53
CA ARG A 176 4.12 -10.68 8.05
C ARG A 176 3.38 -10.46 6.74
N VAL A 177 3.67 -11.30 5.75
CA VAL A 177 2.91 -11.33 4.50
C VAL A 177 2.18 -12.66 4.40
N HIS A 178 0.87 -12.58 4.32
CA HIS A 178 0.00 -13.73 4.16
C HIS A 178 -0.39 -13.88 2.70
N THR A 179 -0.27 -15.10 2.17
CA THR A 179 -0.79 -15.48 0.85
C THR A 179 -1.74 -16.67 0.99
N SER A 180 -2.29 -17.18 -0.11
CA SER A 180 -3.10 -18.41 -0.07
C SER A 180 -2.30 -19.65 0.31
N THR A 181 -0.99 -19.69 0.08
CA THR A 181 -0.13 -20.89 0.17
C THR A 181 0.87 -20.80 1.31
N VAL A 182 1.47 -19.64 1.52
CA VAL A 182 2.54 -19.41 2.48
C VAL A 182 2.32 -18.18 3.33
N ASP A 183 2.85 -18.20 4.53
CA ASP A 183 3.05 -17.05 5.38
C ASP A 183 4.55 -16.72 5.42
N VAL A 184 4.89 -15.47 5.19
CA VAL A 184 6.26 -14.95 5.16
C VAL A 184 6.48 -14.02 6.32
N LEU A 185 7.52 -14.24 7.13
CA LEU A 185 7.88 -13.42 8.29
C LEU A 185 9.28 -12.84 8.10
N VAL A 186 9.40 -11.52 8.29
CA VAL A 186 10.67 -10.78 8.16
C VAL A 186 10.80 -9.68 9.22
N LEU A 187 12.04 -9.21 9.47
CA LEU A 187 12.36 -8.16 10.45
C LEU A 187 13.00 -6.91 9.83
N GLY A 188 13.09 -6.85 8.49
CA GLY A 188 13.76 -5.76 7.78
C GLY A 188 14.56 -6.32 6.61
N THR A 189 13.88 -6.63 5.53
CA THR A 189 14.32 -7.55 4.49
C THR A 189 13.86 -7.03 3.13
N THR A 190 14.68 -7.24 2.12
CA THR A 190 14.33 -6.94 0.73
C THR A 190 14.08 -8.26 0.00
N PHE A 191 12.84 -8.48 -0.50
CA PHE A 191 12.44 -9.72 -1.15
C PHE A 191 11.33 -9.51 -2.18
N ASN A 192 11.16 -10.46 -3.11
CA ASN A 192 10.01 -10.54 -4.02
C ASN A 192 9.14 -11.73 -3.63
N LEU A 193 7.83 -11.54 -3.62
CA LEU A 193 6.84 -12.58 -3.36
C LEU A 193 5.81 -12.59 -4.50
N ARG A 194 5.68 -13.76 -5.15
CA ARG A 194 4.74 -14.00 -6.24
C ARG A 194 3.79 -15.12 -5.84
N SER A 195 2.50 -14.80 -5.77
CA SER A 195 1.43 -15.73 -5.38
C SER A 195 0.12 -15.36 -6.09
N TYR A 196 0.04 -15.64 -7.39
CA TYR A 196 -1.18 -15.46 -8.16
C TYR A 196 -2.10 -16.67 -8.00
N SER A 197 -3.40 -16.43 -7.86
CA SER A 197 -4.39 -17.49 -7.66
C SER A 197 -4.54 -18.46 -8.84
N LYS A 198 -4.22 -18.02 -10.05
CA LYS A 198 -4.26 -18.84 -11.29
C LYS A 198 -2.96 -19.58 -11.55
N GLU A 199 -1.91 -19.32 -10.79
CA GLU A 199 -0.59 -19.95 -11.00
C GLU A 199 -0.42 -21.17 -10.11
N TYR A 200 0.32 -22.14 -10.64
CA TYR A 200 0.61 -23.40 -9.92
C TYR A 200 1.64 -23.23 -8.82
N ASN A 201 2.37 -22.12 -8.79
CA ASN A 201 3.49 -21.92 -7.92
C ASN A 201 3.36 -20.60 -7.13
N THR A 202 3.78 -20.66 -5.87
CA THR A 202 4.12 -19.48 -5.07
C THR A 202 5.64 -19.41 -4.95
N GLU A 203 6.22 -18.26 -5.30
CA GLU A 203 7.68 -18.07 -5.30
C GLU A 203 8.05 -16.92 -4.35
N THR A 204 9.06 -17.14 -3.51
CA THR A 204 9.66 -16.10 -2.65
C THR A 204 11.14 -16.04 -2.92
N SER A 205 11.64 -14.87 -3.33
CA SER A 205 13.07 -14.63 -3.68
C SER A 205 13.66 -13.61 -2.73
N LEU A 206 14.74 -13.95 -2.03
CA LEU A 206 15.37 -13.11 -1.01
C LEU A 206 16.62 -12.43 -1.58
N PHE A 207 16.68 -11.09 -1.43
CA PHE A 207 17.82 -10.28 -1.90
C PHE A 207 18.70 -9.80 -0.74
N GLN A 208 18.10 -9.37 0.37
CA GLN A 208 18.82 -8.89 1.54
C GLN A 208 18.06 -9.22 2.83
N GLY A 209 18.77 -9.64 3.87
CA GLY A 209 18.22 -9.95 5.18
C GLY A 209 17.96 -11.45 5.37
N SER A 210 16.84 -11.81 5.98
CA SER A 210 16.39 -13.18 6.20
C SER A 210 14.88 -13.26 6.09
N VAL A 211 14.39 -14.37 5.54
CA VAL A 211 12.95 -14.65 5.39
C VAL A 211 12.64 -16.00 6.03
N GLU A 212 11.69 -16.04 6.94
CA GLU A 212 11.07 -17.29 7.39
C GLU A 212 9.79 -17.51 6.56
N VAL A 213 9.71 -18.65 5.87
CA VAL A 213 8.54 -19.07 5.10
C VAL A 213 7.89 -20.24 5.82
N THR A 214 6.60 -20.10 6.12
CA THR A 214 5.78 -21.15 6.73
C THR A 214 4.71 -21.57 5.74
N LEU A 215 4.52 -22.88 5.57
CA LEU A 215 3.45 -23.41 4.72
C LEU A 215 2.11 -23.35 5.43
N ARG A 216 1.06 -22.83 4.79
CA ARG A 216 -0.28 -22.79 5.42
C ARG A 216 -0.90 -24.17 5.64
N ASN A 217 -0.64 -25.12 4.75
CA ASN A 217 -1.10 -26.51 4.89
C ASN A 217 -0.25 -27.35 5.87
N ASN A 218 0.91 -26.83 6.30
CA ASN A 218 1.78 -27.47 7.29
C ASN A 218 2.52 -26.41 8.12
N PRO A 219 1.87 -25.78 9.13
CA PRO A 219 2.43 -24.69 9.90
C PRO A 219 3.69 -25.04 10.71
N ASP A 220 3.93 -26.31 10.96
CA ASP A 220 5.13 -26.78 11.65
C ASP A 220 6.37 -26.76 10.75
N LYS A 221 6.17 -26.71 9.41
CA LYS A 221 7.26 -26.69 8.46
C LYS A 221 7.67 -25.25 8.16
N LYS A 222 8.77 -24.81 8.78
CA LYS A 222 9.38 -23.52 8.60
C LYS A 222 10.66 -23.65 7.79
N ILE A 223 10.83 -22.78 6.82
CA ILE A 223 12.01 -22.72 5.95
C ILE A 223 12.60 -21.34 6.05
N ILE A 224 13.90 -21.23 6.36
CA ILE A 224 14.62 -19.97 6.43
C ILE A 224 15.39 -19.81 5.15
N LEU A 225 15.18 -18.70 4.44
CA LEU A 225 15.96 -18.31 3.28
C LEU A 225 17.09 -17.38 3.69
N HIS A 226 18.22 -17.59 3.02
CA HIS A 226 19.38 -16.70 3.05
C HIS A 226 19.44 -15.83 1.79
N PRO A 227 20.19 -14.72 1.80
CA PRO A 227 20.36 -13.89 0.61
C PRO A 227 20.76 -14.69 -0.63
N GLU A 228 20.18 -14.35 -1.76
CA GLU A 228 20.32 -15.01 -3.06
C GLU A 228 19.63 -16.39 -3.17
N GLU A 229 18.79 -16.75 -2.20
CA GLU A 229 17.96 -17.95 -2.29
C GLU A 229 16.53 -17.63 -2.73
N LYS A 230 15.93 -18.59 -3.41
CA LYS A 230 14.54 -18.60 -3.84
C LYS A 230 13.87 -19.90 -3.43
N ILE A 231 12.66 -19.83 -2.88
CA ILE A 231 11.78 -20.97 -2.65
C ILE A 231 10.62 -20.94 -3.64
N THR A 232 10.31 -22.09 -4.19
CA THR A 232 9.10 -22.34 -4.99
C THR A 232 8.26 -23.39 -4.28
N VAL A 233 7.01 -23.05 -4.01
CA VAL A 233 6.02 -23.93 -3.41
C VAL A 233 4.94 -24.21 -4.43
N HIS A 234 4.69 -25.51 -4.72
CA HIS A 234 3.64 -25.90 -5.64
C HIS A 234 2.26 -25.82 -4.98
N ASN A 235 1.35 -25.12 -5.61
CA ASN A 235 -0.02 -24.92 -5.13
C ASN A 235 -0.87 -26.13 -5.50
N ASN A 236 -1.17 -27.02 -4.55
CA ASN A 236 -2.01 -28.20 -4.80
C ASN A 236 -3.49 -27.86 -5.10
N GLU A 237 -3.92 -26.62 -4.82
CA GLU A 237 -5.30 -26.14 -4.93
C GLU A 237 -5.51 -25.05 -6.00
N ALA A 238 -4.62 -24.93 -6.99
CA ALA A 238 -4.92 -24.02 -8.09
C ALA A 238 -6.23 -24.48 -8.73
N VAL A 239 -7.31 -23.72 -8.47
CA VAL A 239 -8.62 -23.93 -9.09
C VAL A 239 -8.50 -23.52 -10.56
N VAL A 240 -7.95 -24.41 -11.36
CA VAL A 240 -8.01 -24.31 -12.80
C VAL A 240 -9.26 -25.06 -13.22
N THR A 241 -10.35 -24.30 -13.35
CA THR A 241 -11.54 -24.76 -14.07
C THR A 241 -11.09 -25.07 -15.50
N SER A 242 -11.01 -26.35 -15.83
CA SER A 242 -11.05 -26.91 -17.20
C SER A 242 -9.80 -27.60 -17.76
N ILE A 243 -8.75 -27.85 -17.03
CA ILE A 243 -7.69 -28.71 -17.59
C ILE A 243 -7.40 -29.83 -16.58
N LYS A 244 -7.46 -31.07 -17.09
CA LYS A 244 -6.88 -32.20 -16.39
C LYS A 244 -5.43 -31.81 -16.09
N LYS A 245 -5.16 -31.42 -14.82
CA LYS A 245 -3.80 -31.17 -14.31
C LYS A 245 -2.92 -32.29 -14.89
N PRO A 246 -1.75 -32.01 -15.49
CA PRO A 246 -0.76 -33.05 -15.59
C PRO A 246 -0.62 -33.58 -14.16
N GLU A 247 -0.89 -34.85 -13.94
CA GLU A 247 -0.65 -35.43 -12.61
C GLU A 247 0.77 -35.01 -12.25
N PRO A 248 0.97 -34.33 -11.09
CA PRO A 248 2.33 -34.00 -10.70
C PRO A 248 3.04 -35.32 -10.71
N ASP A 249 4.14 -35.42 -11.46
CA ASP A 249 5.04 -36.54 -11.35
C ASP A 249 5.16 -36.83 -9.87
N ALA A 250 4.79 -38.03 -9.42
CA ALA A 250 4.74 -38.39 -8.01
C ALA A 250 6.08 -38.14 -7.27
N ASP A 251 7.13 -37.85 -8.02
CA ASP A 251 8.48 -37.55 -7.58
C ASP A 251 8.83 -36.04 -7.53
N GLN A 252 7.96 -35.11 -7.99
CA GLN A 252 8.29 -33.68 -7.87
C GLN A 252 8.09 -33.19 -6.44
N PRO A 253 9.13 -32.62 -5.82
CA PRO A 253 9.01 -32.09 -4.47
C PRO A 253 8.00 -30.94 -4.44
N LEU A 254 7.09 -30.96 -3.48
CA LEU A 254 6.14 -29.87 -3.23
C LEU A 254 6.82 -28.53 -2.97
N ILE A 255 8.12 -28.55 -2.65
CA ILE A 255 8.93 -27.39 -2.29
C ILE A 255 10.30 -27.57 -2.91
N THR A 256 10.73 -26.53 -3.62
CA THR A 256 12.10 -26.44 -4.17
C THR A 256 12.77 -25.20 -3.61
N VAL A 257 14.00 -25.35 -3.08
CA VAL A 257 14.86 -24.24 -2.71
C VAL A 257 16.00 -24.19 -3.73
N GLY A 258 16.15 -23.04 -4.38
CA GLY A 258 17.16 -22.77 -5.38
C GLY A 258 17.82 -21.41 -5.15
N ARG A 259 18.56 -20.94 -6.12
CA ARG A 259 19.17 -19.61 -6.13
C ARG A 259 18.38 -18.68 -7.04
N ILE A 260 18.43 -17.37 -6.72
CA ILE A 260 17.96 -16.33 -7.65
C ILE A 260 18.84 -16.34 -8.90
N HIS A 261 18.24 -15.96 -10.02
CA HIS A 261 18.95 -15.92 -11.28
C HIS A 261 19.38 -14.49 -11.63
N ARG A 262 20.57 -14.36 -12.22
CA ARG A 262 21.09 -13.08 -12.71
C ARG A 262 21.23 -13.13 -14.21
N GLN A 263 20.85 -12.05 -14.88
CA GLN A 263 21.11 -11.91 -16.32
C GLN A 263 22.62 -11.86 -16.59
N GLN A 264 23.07 -12.51 -17.64
CA GLN A 264 24.48 -12.49 -18.03
C GLN A 264 24.94 -11.12 -18.55
N LYS A 265 24.02 -10.34 -19.12
CA LYS A 265 24.33 -9.05 -19.78
C LYS A 265 24.71 -7.95 -18.79
N ASP A 266 23.99 -7.83 -17.67
CA ASP A 266 24.10 -6.69 -16.74
C ASP A 266 24.02 -7.09 -15.27
N SER A 267 24.05 -8.40 -14.96
CA SER A 267 23.87 -8.96 -13.61
C SER A 267 22.54 -8.58 -12.92
N SER A 268 21.57 -8.07 -13.67
CA SER A 268 20.23 -7.77 -13.13
C SER A 268 19.58 -9.04 -12.62
N ILE A 269 18.88 -8.91 -11.47
CA ILE A 269 18.15 -10.02 -10.86
C ILE A 269 16.86 -10.25 -11.65
N ILE A 270 16.68 -11.44 -12.17
CA ILE A 270 15.57 -11.80 -13.07
C ILE A 270 14.21 -11.61 -12.39
N GLU A 271 14.10 -12.00 -11.12
CA GLU A 271 12.88 -11.91 -10.33
C GLU A 271 12.42 -10.47 -10.07
N THR A 272 13.26 -9.47 -10.37
CA THR A 272 12.93 -8.04 -10.22
C THR A 272 12.80 -7.27 -11.52
N LEU A 273 12.99 -7.90 -12.67
CA LEU A 273 12.97 -7.23 -13.98
C LEU A 273 11.65 -6.51 -14.27
N TRP A 274 10.55 -7.04 -13.77
CA TRP A 274 9.24 -6.43 -13.91
C TRP A 274 9.16 -5.04 -13.27
N THR A 275 9.96 -4.75 -12.22
CA THR A 275 10.05 -3.40 -11.61
C THR A 275 10.72 -2.39 -12.53
N LYS A 276 11.51 -2.87 -13.50
CA LYS A 276 12.17 -2.08 -14.54
C LYS A 276 11.42 -2.10 -15.88
N ASN A 277 10.16 -2.54 -15.88
CA ASN A 277 9.34 -2.70 -17.08
C ASN A 277 9.90 -3.71 -18.11
N GLN A 278 10.53 -4.78 -17.65
CA GLN A 278 11.02 -5.86 -18.48
C GLN A 278 10.18 -7.12 -18.27
N LEU A 279 9.59 -7.66 -19.34
CA LEU A 279 8.87 -8.92 -19.34
C LEU A 279 9.86 -10.05 -19.58
N TYR A 280 10.09 -10.85 -18.55
CA TYR A 280 11.01 -11.98 -18.61
C TYR A 280 10.30 -13.27 -18.20
N PHE A 281 10.57 -14.33 -18.94
CA PHE A 281 10.19 -15.69 -18.57
C PHE A 281 11.31 -16.66 -19.00
N ASP A 282 11.54 -17.66 -18.18
CA ASP A 282 12.57 -18.67 -18.37
C ASP A 282 11.95 -20.04 -18.15
N ASP A 283 12.07 -20.89 -19.17
CA ASP A 283 11.55 -22.26 -19.20
C ASP A 283 10.08 -22.34 -18.71
N ARG A 284 9.24 -21.37 -19.15
CA ARG A 284 7.81 -21.31 -18.79
C ARG A 284 6.95 -21.94 -19.88
N THR A 285 5.92 -22.67 -19.49
CA THR A 285 4.93 -23.20 -20.44
C THR A 285 4.20 -22.07 -21.15
N LEU A 286 3.67 -22.30 -22.35
CA LEU A 286 2.88 -21.30 -23.08
C LEU A 286 1.66 -20.87 -22.28
N GLU A 287 1.08 -21.75 -21.47
CA GLU A 287 -0.03 -21.40 -20.57
C GLU A 287 0.44 -20.40 -19.50
N GLU A 288 1.58 -20.63 -18.84
CA GLU A 288 2.16 -19.69 -17.87
C GLU A 288 2.52 -18.36 -18.55
N VAL A 289 3.11 -18.40 -19.75
CA VAL A 289 3.40 -17.22 -20.56
C VAL A 289 2.10 -16.48 -20.89
N GLY A 290 1.03 -17.20 -21.24
CA GLY A 290 -0.30 -16.64 -21.48
C GLY A 290 -0.80 -15.81 -20.27
N PHE A 291 -0.71 -16.35 -19.06
CA PHE A 291 -1.06 -15.60 -17.85
C PHE A 291 -0.18 -14.36 -17.62
N MET A 292 1.11 -14.45 -17.98
CA MET A 292 2.02 -13.30 -17.91
C MET A 292 1.64 -12.22 -18.93
N LEU A 293 1.30 -12.60 -20.17
CA LEU A 293 0.83 -11.67 -21.20
C LEU A 293 -0.51 -11.01 -20.84
N GLU A 294 -1.46 -11.78 -20.26
CA GLU A 294 -2.72 -11.23 -19.75
C GLU A 294 -2.48 -10.08 -18.78
N ARG A 295 -1.61 -10.32 -17.79
CA ARG A 295 -1.28 -9.32 -16.77
C ARG A 295 -0.48 -8.15 -17.32
N TRP A 296 0.48 -8.44 -18.21
CA TRP A 296 1.39 -7.42 -18.73
C TRP A 296 0.71 -6.43 -19.67
N PHE A 297 -0.10 -6.93 -20.60
CA PHE A 297 -0.75 -6.14 -21.64
C PHE A 297 -2.22 -5.83 -21.39
N GLY A 298 -2.82 -6.41 -20.34
CA GLY A 298 -4.23 -6.21 -20.03
C GLY A 298 -5.16 -6.83 -21.06
N VAL A 299 -4.80 -8.01 -21.57
CA VAL A 299 -5.53 -8.81 -22.56
C VAL A 299 -6.03 -10.12 -21.94
N HIS A 300 -6.87 -10.85 -22.66
CA HIS A 300 -7.24 -12.23 -22.35
C HIS A 300 -6.62 -13.17 -23.38
N VAL A 301 -5.97 -14.24 -22.94
CA VAL A 301 -5.26 -15.21 -23.79
C VAL A 301 -5.96 -16.55 -23.72
N THR A 302 -6.42 -17.04 -24.87
CA THR A 302 -7.01 -18.37 -25.02
C THR A 302 -6.10 -19.23 -25.88
N ILE A 303 -5.65 -20.38 -25.35
CA ILE A 303 -4.89 -21.38 -26.10
C ILE A 303 -5.79 -22.58 -26.34
N THR A 304 -6.06 -22.89 -27.60
CA THR A 304 -7.10 -23.88 -28.00
C THR A 304 -6.62 -25.33 -27.97
N ASP A 305 -5.31 -25.56 -27.93
CA ASP A 305 -4.71 -26.90 -27.95
C ASP A 305 -3.91 -27.17 -26.69
N ASP A 306 -4.15 -28.32 -26.05
CA ASP A 306 -3.54 -28.66 -24.78
C ASP A 306 -2.04 -29.00 -24.91
N ASN A 307 -1.59 -29.52 -26.07
CA ASN A 307 -0.16 -29.77 -26.28
C ASN A 307 0.60 -28.46 -26.48
N LEU A 308 -0.01 -27.47 -27.12
CA LEU A 308 0.56 -26.12 -27.22
C LEU A 308 0.76 -25.49 -25.83
N LYS A 309 -0.17 -25.67 -24.92
CA LYS A 309 -0.05 -25.13 -23.55
C LYS A 309 1.22 -25.59 -22.84
N LEU A 310 1.67 -26.81 -23.12
CA LEU A 310 2.83 -27.42 -22.47
C LEU A 310 4.17 -27.03 -23.10
N ARG A 311 4.17 -26.40 -24.30
CA ARG A 311 5.42 -25.94 -24.92
C ARG A 311 6.11 -24.88 -24.08
N ARG A 312 7.41 -24.98 -23.97
CA ARG A 312 8.19 -24.12 -23.06
C ARG A 312 8.92 -23.02 -23.81
N PHE A 313 8.99 -21.85 -23.19
CA PHE A 313 9.55 -20.64 -23.77
C PHE A 313 10.47 -19.95 -22.79
N THR A 314 11.54 -19.36 -23.33
CA THR A 314 12.41 -18.42 -22.63
C THR A 314 12.49 -17.14 -23.46
N GLY A 315 12.30 -15.99 -22.82
CA GLY A 315 12.30 -14.70 -23.50
C GLY A 315 12.52 -13.53 -22.55
N ASN A 316 13.09 -12.45 -23.09
CA ASN A 316 13.28 -11.18 -22.42
C ASN A 316 12.82 -10.05 -23.36
N PHE A 317 11.86 -9.27 -22.93
CA PHE A 317 11.22 -8.20 -23.68
C PHE A 317 11.21 -6.92 -22.83
N GLU A 318 11.71 -5.82 -23.38
CA GLU A 318 11.86 -4.56 -22.66
C GLU A 318 10.76 -3.54 -23.03
N GLU A 319 10.61 -3.27 -24.32
CA GLU A 319 9.68 -2.26 -24.84
C GLU A 319 8.76 -2.83 -25.94
N GLU A 320 8.88 -4.12 -26.22
CA GLU A 320 8.11 -4.76 -27.27
C GLU A 320 6.62 -4.75 -26.99
N SER A 321 5.86 -4.47 -28.02
CA SER A 321 4.40 -4.53 -28.00
C SER A 321 3.90 -5.98 -28.00
N LEU A 322 2.66 -6.19 -27.61
CA LEU A 322 2.03 -7.53 -27.61
C LEU A 322 2.16 -8.27 -28.96
N PRO A 323 1.94 -7.64 -30.15
CA PRO A 323 2.15 -8.31 -31.42
C PRO A 323 3.60 -8.75 -31.64
N GLU A 324 4.58 -7.94 -31.25
CA GLU A 324 6.00 -8.26 -31.39
C GLU A 324 6.39 -9.44 -30.50
N VAL A 325 5.91 -9.45 -29.26
CA VAL A 325 6.13 -10.59 -28.34
C VAL A 325 5.50 -11.87 -28.89
N LEU A 326 4.25 -11.82 -29.35
CA LEU A 326 3.56 -12.99 -29.91
C LEU A 326 4.24 -13.49 -31.20
N GLU A 327 4.73 -12.57 -32.02
CA GLU A 327 5.46 -12.94 -33.25
C GLU A 327 6.80 -13.61 -32.91
N ALA A 328 7.53 -13.12 -31.93
CA ALA A 328 8.77 -13.77 -31.47
C ALA A 328 8.52 -15.19 -30.95
N LEU A 329 7.44 -15.37 -30.18
CA LEU A 329 7.02 -16.69 -29.70
C LEU A 329 6.60 -17.61 -30.85
N ARG A 330 5.86 -17.08 -31.83
CA ARG A 330 5.44 -17.83 -33.03
C ARG A 330 6.63 -18.31 -33.86
N ILE A 331 7.66 -17.50 -34.04
CA ILE A 331 8.86 -17.87 -34.78
C ILE A 331 9.62 -19.01 -34.09
N SER A 332 9.60 -19.05 -32.77
CA SER A 332 10.31 -20.10 -31.99
C SER A 332 9.51 -21.40 -31.87
N SER A 333 8.22 -21.39 -32.15
CA SER A 333 7.36 -22.55 -32.00
C SER A 333 6.14 -22.41 -32.93
N ASP A 334 6.00 -23.33 -33.84
CA ASP A 334 4.98 -23.31 -34.89
C ASP A 334 3.55 -23.30 -34.30
N PHE A 335 2.93 -22.12 -34.30
CA PHE A 335 1.54 -21.89 -33.92
C PHE A 335 1.02 -20.64 -34.65
N HIS A 336 -0.29 -20.44 -34.63
CA HIS A 336 -0.95 -19.26 -35.15
C HIS A 336 -1.58 -18.45 -34.03
N TYR A 337 -1.71 -17.13 -34.22
CA TYR A 337 -2.43 -16.30 -33.27
C TYR A 337 -3.30 -15.26 -33.97
N THR A 338 -4.35 -14.86 -33.30
CA THR A 338 -5.24 -13.78 -33.73
C THR A 338 -5.47 -12.82 -32.56
N ILE A 339 -5.31 -11.53 -32.79
CA ILE A 339 -5.61 -10.48 -31.82
C ILE A 339 -6.91 -9.79 -32.22
N ARG A 340 -7.92 -9.79 -31.32
CA ARG A 340 -9.19 -9.09 -31.49
C ARG A 340 -9.47 -8.21 -30.27
N LYS A 341 -9.23 -6.92 -30.40
CA LYS A 341 -9.35 -5.96 -29.29
C LYS A 341 -8.43 -6.36 -28.10
N LYS A 342 -9.01 -6.91 -27.03
CA LYS A 342 -8.31 -7.40 -25.84
C LYS A 342 -8.28 -8.93 -25.73
N GLU A 343 -8.61 -9.63 -26.80
CA GLU A 343 -8.57 -11.09 -26.84
C GLU A 343 -7.44 -11.55 -27.76
N VAL A 344 -6.64 -12.50 -27.29
CA VAL A 344 -5.61 -13.22 -28.05
C VAL A 344 -6.04 -14.67 -28.12
N ILE A 345 -6.14 -15.22 -29.30
CA ILE A 345 -6.47 -16.63 -29.52
C ILE A 345 -5.24 -17.28 -30.18
N ILE A 346 -4.68 -18.29 -29.53
CA ILE A 346 -3.54 -19.08 -30.01
C ILE A 346 -4.05 -20.46 -30.44
N THR A 347 -3.71 -20.86 -31.66
CA THR A 347 -4.13 -22.11 -32.29
C THR A 347 -2.90 -22.85 -32.87
N PRO A 348 -2.98 -24.15 -33.08
CA PRO A 348 -1.93 -24.94 -33.77
C PRO A 348 -1.54 -24.40 -35.15
#